data_6e97bbd785071fa03bab630bcd9c5e51
#
_entry.id   6e97bbd785071fa03bab630bcd9c5e51
#
_cell.length_a   1.000
_cell.length_b   1.000
_cell.length_c   1.000
_cell.angle_alpha   90.00
_cell.angle_beta   90.00
_cell.angle_gamma   90.00
#
_symmetry.space_group_name_H-M   'P 1'
#
loop_
_entity.id
_entity.type
_entity.pdbx_description
1 polymer ?
#
loop_
_entity_poly.entity_id
_entity_poly.type
_entity_poly.pdbx_seq_one_letter_code
_entity_poly.pdbx_strand_id
1 'polypeptide(L)'
;MGIKRIQFDDMNWDKHYHQNKTYCHSKLAQMMFAYALQDKIAAAGLNMQVYVCHPGASRTSLIETNANQISKIMFAIMARLPIVQSATHGAYPQLMCATENGLDQRAFYGPIGRLEFSGPVGKGILLDYAYDPDVLERLWVLSEQQTGCSWAI
;
A
#
# COMPACT_ATOMS: atom_id res chain seq x y z
N MET A 1 8.87 12.72 0.36
CA MET A 1 8.94 12.43 1.80
C MET A 1 7.62 11.80 2.22
N GLY A 2 7.61 10.52 2.55
CA GLY A 2 6.41 9.80 2.97
C GLY A 2 6.06 10.06 4.45
N ILE A 3 4.84 9.73 4.84
CA ILE A 3 4.42 9.67 6.24
C ILE A 3 5.04 8.44 6.89
N LYS A 4 5.58 8.60 8.10
CA LYS A 4 6.25 7.54 8.86
C LYS A 4 5.50 7.10 10.13
N ARG A 5 4.26 7.59 10.30
CA ARG A 5 3.44 7.26 11.48
C ARG A 5 1.95 7.44 11.15
N ILE A 6 1.11 6.71 11.85
CA ILE A 6 -0.34 6.90 11.80
C ILE A 6 -0.73 8.11 12.65
N GLN A 7 -1.59 8.97 12.12
CA GLN A 7 -2.11 10.18 12.79
C GLN A 7 -3.43 9.84 13.47
N PHE A 8 -3.35 9.11 14.59
CA PHE A 8 -4.56 8.68 15.31
C PHE A 8 -5.46 9.82 15.80
N ASP A 9 -4.88 10.99 16.05
CA ASP A 9 -5.63 12.17 16.55
C ASP A 9 -6.35 12.93 15.43
N ASP A 10 -6.11 12.58 14.18
CA ASP A 10 -6.69 13.19 12.98
C ASP A 10 -6.69 12.21 11.79
N MET A 11 -7.32 11.05 12.00
CA MET A 11 -7.34 9.96 11.00
C MET A 11 -7.93 10.38 9.66
N ASN A 12 -8.94 11.23 9.69
CA ASN A 12 -9.64 11.75 8.50
C ASN A 12 -8.97 13.00 7.91
N TRP A 13 -7.94 13.53 8.57
CA TRP A 13 -7.28 14.79 8.17
C TRP A 13 -8.22 16.00 8.13
N ASP A 14 -9.16 16.07 9.06
CA ASP A 14 -10.14 17.16 9.16
C ASP A 14 -9.49 18.48 9.57
N LYS A 15 -8.39 18.42 10.35
CA LYS A 15 -7.71 19.60 10.89
C LYS A 15 -6.65 20.18 9.94
N HIS A 16 -5.89 19.32 9.27
CA HIS A 16 -4.71 19.70 8.50
C HIS A 16 -4.63 18.96 7.17
N TYR A 17 -5.71 19.00 6.37
CA TYR A 17 -5.75 18.32 5.09
C TYR A 17 -4.61 18.74 4.15
N HIS A 18 -3.93 17.76 3.61
CA HIS A 18 -2.93 17.92 2.57
C HIS A 18 -2.94 16.71 1.65
N GLN A 19 -3.35 16.88 0.42
CA GLN A 19 -3.61 15.82 -0.56
C GLN A 19 -2.56 14.69 -0.55
N ASN A 20 -1.28 15.03 -0.72
CA ASN A 20 -0.22 14.01 -0.80
C ASN A 20 0.04 13.32 0.56
N LYS A 21 -0.03 14.05 1.66
CA LYS A 21 0.18 13.47 2.99
C LYS A 21 -0.97 12.55 3.36
N THR A 22 -2.21 12.97 3.11
CA THR A 22 -3.41 12.16 3.36
C THR A 22 -3.40 10.89 2.53
N TYR A 23 -3.01 10.98 1.24
CA TYR A 23 -2.84 9.81 0.40
C TYR A 23 -1.76 8.85 0.95
N CYS A 24 -0.57 9.35 1.26
CA CYS A 24 0.50 8.52 1.84
C CYS A 24 0.07 7.88 3.18
N HIS A 25 -0.66 8.61 4.01
CA HIS A 25 -1.18 8.12 5.27
C HIS A 25 -2.19 6.98 5.07
N SER A 26 -3.14 7.15 4.14
CA SER A 26 -4.12 6.10 3.85
C SER A 26 -3.46 4.82 3.33
N LYS A 27 -2.41 4.95 2.50
CA LYS A 27 -1.66 3.79 1.99
C LYS A 27 -0.82 3.12 3.07
N LEU A 28 -0.21 3.89 3.97
CA LEU A 28 0.49 3.35 5.13
C LEU A 28 -0.49 2.59 6.05
N ALA A 29 -1.64 3.18 6.37
CA ALA A 29 -2.66 2.54 7.19
C ALA A 29 -3.18 1.23 6.55
N GLN A 30 -3.43 1.22 5.24
CA GLN A 30 -3.85 0.03 4.51
C GLN A 30 -2.80 -1.10 4.59
N MET A 31 -1.53 -0.75 4.45
CA MET A 31 -0.41 -1.70 4.53
C MET A 31 -0.27 -2.25 5.95
N MET A 32 -0.29 -1.39 6.95
CA MET A 32 -0.20 -1.78 8.36
C MET A 32 -1.40 -2.64 8.78
N PHE A 33 -2.61 -2.33 8.31
CA PHE A 33 -3.79 -3.16 8.54
C PHE A 33 -3.60 -4.59 7.99
N ALA A 34 -2.99 -4.74 6.81
CA ALA A 34 -2.69 -6.06 6.26
C ALA A 34 -1.68 -6.85 7.13
N TYR A 35 -0.68 -6.18 7.72
CA TYR A 35 0.23 -6.84 8.66
C TYR A 35 -0.44 -7.20 9.99
N ALA A 36 -1.32 -6.37 10.51
CA ALA A 36 -2.14 -6.74 11.67
C ALA A 36 -3.03 -7.98 11.38
N LEU A 37 -3.60 -8.03 10.18
CA LEU A 37 -4.39 -9.18 9.73
C LEU A 37 -3.55 -10.47 9.66
N GLN A 38 -2.30 -10.39 9.17
CA GLN A 38 -1.38 -11.54 9.18
C GLN A 38 -1.17 -12.10 10.58
N ASP A 39 -0.94 -11.22 11.57
CA ASP A 39 -0.73 -11.62 12.96
C ASP A 39 -1.96 -12.32 13.54
N LYS A 40 -3.15 -11.81 13.26
CA LYS A 40 -4.41 -12.40 13.72
C LYS A 40 -4.70 -13.76 13.06
N ILE A 41 -4.45 -13.89 11.75
CA ILE A 41 -4.55 -15.15 11.02
C ILE A 41 -3.59 -16.19 11.60
N ALA A 42 -2.34 -15.80 11.86
CA ALA A 42 -1.33 -16.68 12.44
C ALA A 42 -1.71 -17.11 13.86
N ALA A 43 -2.19 -16.17 14.69
CA ALA A 43 -2.64 -16.47 16.07
C ALA A 43 -3.84 -17.43 16.09
N ALA A 44 -4.73 -17.35 15.10
CA ALA A 44 -5.88 -18.24 14.97
C ALA A 44 -5.55 -19.58 14.31
N GLY A 45 -4.32 -19.81 13.87
CA GLY A 45 -3.90 -21.04 13.21
C GLY A 45 -4.58 -21.29 11.86
N LEU A 46 -5.05 -20.24 11.19
CA LEU A 46 -5.76 -20.37 9.93
C LEU A 46 -4.79 -20.59 8.75
N ASN A 47 -5.16 -21.47 7.83
CA ASN A 47 -4.42 -21.70 6.59
C ASN A 47 -4.76 -20.61 5.55
N MET A 48 -4.42 -19.36 5.88
CA MET A 48 -4.61 -18.20 5.01
C MET A 48 -3.33 -17.38 4.96
N GLN A 49 -3.12 -16.70 3.84
CA GLN A 49 -1.95 -15.85 3.62
C GLN A 49 -2.40 -14.46 3.17
N VAL A 50 -1.71 -13.44 3.65
CA VAL A 50 -1.93 -12.04 3.29
C VAL A 50 -0.62 -11.46 2.77
N TYR A 51 -0.66 -10.79 1.65
CA TYR A 51 0.51 -10.16 1.05
C TYR A 51 0.24 -8.69 0.77
N VAL A 52 1.29 -7.89 0.88
CA VAL A 52 1.25 -6.47 0.54
C VAL A 52 2.10 -6.25 -0.70
N CYS A 53 1.50 -5.65 -1.72
CA CYS A 53 2.20 -5.35 -2.97
C CYS A 53 1.77 -4.00 -3.54
N HIS A 54 2.60 -3.46 -4.45
CA HIS A 54 2.29 -2.24 -5.19
C HIS A 54 2.65 -2.38 -6.67
N PRO A 55 1.92 -1.68 -7.56
CA PRO A 55 2.10 -1.79 -9.01
C PRO A 55 3.26 -0.93 -9.55
N GLY A 56 4.01 -0.23 -8.71
CA GLY A 56 4.93 0.80 -9.18
C GLY A 56 4.22 1.97 -9.85
N ALA A 57 4.94 2.67 -10.73
CA ALA A 57 4.36 3.74 -11.55
C ALA A 57 3.78 3.15 -12.84
N SER A 58 2.47 2.88 -12.85
CA SER A 58 1.77 2.28 -13.98
C SER A 58 0.86 3.28 -14.68
N ARG A 59 0.73 3.14 -16.01
CA ARG A 59 -0.20 3.92 -16.82
C ARG A 59 -1.62 3.44 -16.56
N THR A 60 -2.37 4.21 -15.76
CA THR A 60 -3.77 3.95 -15.46
C THR A 60 -4.59 5.20 -15.65
N SER A 61 -5.90 5.07 -15.86
CA SER A 61 -6.84 6.18 -16.01
C SER A 61 -7.09 6.98 -14.71
N LEU A 62 -6.51 6.54 -13.58
CA LEU A 62 -6.75 7.16 -12.27
C LEU A 62 -6.45 8.67 -12.25
N ILE A 63 -5.39 9.11 -12.94
CA ILE A 63 -4.98 10.51 -12.99
C ILE A 63 -5.81 11.30 -14.01
N GLU A 64 -6.26 10.65 -15.08
CA GLU A 64 -7.11 11.30 -16.10
C GLU A 64 -8.43 11.79 -15.53
N THR A 65 -8.97 11.06 -14.55
CA THR A 65 -10.31 11.32 -13.99
C THR A 65 -10.30 12.39 -12.90
N ASN A 66 -9.22 12.48 -12.09
CA ASN A 66 -9.25 13.26 -10.84
C ASN A 66 -8.20 14.38 -10.75
N ALA A 67 -7.36 14.56 -11.76
CA ALA A 67 -6.31 15.58 -11.74
C ALA A 67 -6.73 16.88 -12.43
N ASN A 68 -6.15 18.00 -11.99
CA ASN A 68 -6.27 19.29 -12.69
C ASN A 68 -5.49 19.24 -14.03
N GLN A 69 -5.74 20.19 -14.91
CA GLN A 69 -5.17 20.25 -16.27
C GLN A 69 -3.63 20.20 -16.29
N ILE A 70 -2.98 20.90 -15.35
CA ILE A 70 -1.52 20.95 -15.26
C ILE A 70 -0.97 19.57 -14.86
N SER A 71 -1.60 18.91 -13.89
CA SER A 71 -1.23 17.55 -13.47
C SER A 71 -1.46 16.53 -14.58
N LYS A 72 -2.51 16.66 -15.39
CA LYS A 72 -2.77 15.82 -16.58
C LYS A 72 -1.67 15.94 -17.62
N ILE A 73 -1.26 17.18 -17.93
CA ILE A 73 -0.18 17.43 -18.90
C ILE A 73 1.15 16.87 -18.38
N MET A 74 1.48 17.13 -17.12
CA MET A 74 2.70 16.62 -16.49
C MET A 74 2.73 15.10 -16.46
N PHE A 75 1.60 14.46 -16.15
CA PHE A 75 1.49 13.01 -16.16
C PHE A 75 1.58 12.43 -17.56
N ALA A 76 0.97 13.07 -18.58
CA ALA A 76 1.08 12.65 -19.98
C ALA A 76 2.52 12.69 -20.49
N ILE A 77 3.33 13.67 -20.03
CA ILE A 77 4.76 13.74 -20.31
C ILE A 77 5.50 12.62 -19.58
N MET A 78 5.25 12.44 -18.28
CA MET A 78 5.87 11.37 -17.48
C MET A 78 5.51 9.97 -17.99
N ALA A 79 4.28 9.76 -18.43
CA ALA A 79 3.82 8.48 -18.98
C ALA A 79 4.55 8.04 -20.26
N ARG A 80 5.24 8.97 -20.94
CA ARG A 80 6.11 8.68 -22.10
C ARG A 80 7.54 8.31 -21.70
N LEU A 81 7.90 8.54 -20.45
CA LEU A 81 9.23 8.16 -19.95
C LEU A 81 9.29 6.63 -19.71
N PRO A 82 10.46 6.01 -19.92
CA PRO A 82 10.63 4.58 -19.73
C PRO A 82 10.52 4.11 -18.25
N ILE A 83 10.37 5.07 -17.33
CA ILE A 83 10.17 4.81 -15.90
C ILE A 83 8.72 4.46 -15.54
N VAL A 84 7.76 4.67 -16.43
CA VAL A 84 6.35 4.34 -16.22
C VAL A 84 6.01 3.10 -17.03
N GLN A 85 5.64 2.04 -16.36
CA GLN A 85 5.33 0.76 -16.97
C GLN A 85 3.87 0.64 -17.45
N SER A 86 3.59 -0.39 -18.26
CA SER A 86 2.22 -0.68 -18.71
C SER A 86 1.36 -1.16 -17.55
N ALA A 87 0.03 -1.09 -17.69
CA ALA A 87 -0.91 -1.65 -16.73
C ALA A 87 -0.68 -3.16 -16.53
N THR A 88 -0.34 -3.90 -17.60
CA THR A 88 0.00 -5.32 -17.54
C THR A 88 1.20 -5.58 -16.62
N HIS A 89 2.28 -4.82 -16.76
CA HIS A 89 3.44 -4.95 -15.86
C HIS A 89 3.10 -4.53 -14.42
N GLY A 90 2.21 -3.54 -14.24
CA GLY A 90 1.71 -3.14 -12.95
C GLY A 90 0.88 -4.20 -12.22
N ALA A 91 0.33 -5.17 -12.95
CA ALA A 91 -0.41 -6.30 -12.36
C ALA A 91 0.51 -7.44 -11.87
N TYR A 92 1.76 -7.51 -12.32
CA TYR A 92 2.65 -8.63 -12.00
C TYR A 92 2.91 -8.83 -10.50
N PRO A 93 3.08 -7.82 -9.65
CA PRO A 93 3.22 -8.03 -8.21
C PRO A 93 2.01 -8.73 -7.59
N GLN A 94 0.80 -8.38 -8.03
CA GLN A 94 -0.43 -9.02 -7.57
C GLN A 94 -0.53 -10.47 -8.04
N LEU A 95 -0.19 -10.74 -9.30
CA LEU A 95 -0.15 -12.09 -9.84
C LEU A 95 0.88 -12.94 -9.09
N MET A 96 2.07 -12.42 -8.85
CA MET A 96 3.11 -13.10 -8.06
C MET A 96 2.58 -13.47 -6.67
N CYS A 97 2.00 -12.52 -5.94
CA CYS A 97 1.43 -12.77 -4.62
C CYS A 97 0.29 -13.80 -4.62
N ALA A 98 -0.46 -13.91 -5.73
CA ALA A 98 -1.57 -14.83 -5.86
C ALA A 98 -1.18 -16.24 -6.30
N THR A 99 -0.03 -16.41 -6.95
CA THR A 99 0.32 -17.66 -7.64
C THR A 99 1.62 -18.32 -7.18
N GLU A 100 2.53 -17.57 -6.58
CA GLU A 100 3.80 -18.12 -6.11
C GLU A 100 3.70 -18.68 -4.69
N ASN A 101 4.35 -19.82 -4.47
CA ASN A 101 4.43 -20.45 -3.16
C ASN A 101 5.67 -19.97 -2.39
N GLY A 102 5.59 -19.99 -1.05
CA GLY A 102 6.73 -19.72 -0.18
C GLY A 102 7.17 -18.25 -0.13
N LEU A 103 6.31 -17.33 -0.54
CA LEU A 103 6.55 -15.90 -0.40
C LEU A 103 6.55 -15.50 1.08
N ASP A 104 7.42 -14.55 1.40
CA ASP A 104 7.48 -13.95 2.73
C ASP A 104 6.31 -12.97 2.94
N GLN A 105 5.41 -13.28 3.83
CA GLN A 105 4.24 -12.44 4.11
C GLN A 105 4.61 -11.08 4.72
N ARG A 106 5.80 -10.97 5.36
CA ARG A 106 6.29 -9.70 5.91
C ARG A 106 6.98 -8.82 4.87
N ALA A 107 7.20 -9.32 3.67
CA ALA A 107 7.77 -8.51 2.61
C ALA A 107 6.72 -7.61 1.94
N PHE A 108 7.22 -6.52 1.37
CA PHE A 108 6.48 -5.63 0.50
C PHE A 108 6.90 -5.89 -0.94
N TYR A 109 5.99 -6.37 -1.77
CA TYR A 109 6.32 -6.77 -3.14
C TYR A 109 6.00 -5.68 -4.16
N GLY A 110 6.90 -5.48 -5.10
CA GLY A 110 6.72 -4.48 -6.16
C GLY A 110 7.86 -4.52 -7.17
N PRO A 111 7.89 -3.58 -8.12
CA PRO A 111 9.04 -3.43 -9.01
C PRO A 111 10.28 -3.03 -8.22
N ILE A 112 11.39 -3.72 -8.42
CA ILE A 112 12.67 -3.47 -7.73
C ILE A 112 13.66 -2.64 -8.56
N GLY A 113 13.22 -2.06 -9.65
CA GLY A 113 14.03 -1.15 -10.45
C GLY A 113 14.18 0.23 -9.82
N ARG A 114 14.69 1.17 -10.59
CA ARG A 114 15.01 2.51 -10.10
C ARG A 114 13.80 3.17 -9.42
N LEU A 115 13.95 3.54 -8.15
CA LEU A 115 12.92 4.17 -7.31
C LEU A 115 11.65 3.32 -7.13
N GLU A 116 11.72 2.02 -7.38
CA GLU A 116 10.57 1.10 -7.32
C GLU A 116 9.39 1.52 -8.25
N PHE A 117 9.68 2.28 -9.29
CA PHE A 117 8.66 2.73 -10.23
C PHE A 117 8.36 1.69 -11.31
N SER A 118 9.38 0.95 -11.75
CA SER A 118 9.27 -0.06 -12.81
C SER A 118 10.38 -1.10 -12.67
N GLY A 119 10.29 -2.19 -13.42
CA GLY A 119 11.31 -3.25 -13.45
C GLY A 119 10.77 -4.62 -13.06
N PRO A 120 11.64 -5.61 -12.84
CA PRO A 120 11.24 -6.93 -12.38
C PRO A 120 10.59 -6.85 -10.99
N VAL A 121 9.69 -7.79 -10.71
CA VAL A 121 9.03 -7.88 -9.40
C VAL A 121 9.94 -8.55 -8.39
N GLY A 122 9.94 -8.04 -7.16
CA GLY A 122 10.72 -8.59 -6.06
C GLY A 122 10.34 -7.96 -4.73
N LYS A 123 11.14 -8.22 -3.70
CA LYS A 123 10.99 -7.60 -2.39
C LYS A 123 11.46 -6.15 -2.45
N GLY A 124 10.55 -5.22 -2.24
CA GLY A 124 10.82 -3.80 -2.11
C GLY A 124 11.35 -3.41 -0.73
N ILE A 125 11.59 -2.12 -0.55
CA ILE A 125 12.09 -1.57 0.71
C ILE A 125 10.90 -1.26 1.61
N LEU A 126 10.87 -1.90 2.76
CA LEU A 126 9.92 -1.59 3.82
C LEU A 126 10.68 -1.12 5.07
N LEU A 127 10.18 -0.09 5.70
CA LEU A 127 10.81 0.52 6.87
C LEU A 127 10.19 -0.04 8.15
N ASP A 128 11.01 -0.20 9.19
CA ASP A 128 10.66 -0.85 10.46
C ASP A 128 9.40 -0.29 11.14
N TYR A 129 9.13 1.00 10.97
CA TYR A 129 7.92 1.61 11.55
C TYR A 129 6.60 1.02 11.03
N ALA A 130 6.62 0.32 9.90
CA ALA A 130 5.42 -0.35 9.36
C ALA A 130 5.06 -1.63 10.14
N TYR A 131 5.97 -2.11 10.98
CA TYR A 131 5.80 -3.35 11.76
C TYR A 131 5.66 -3.12 13.27
N ASP A 132 5.50 -1.88 13.72
CA ASP A 132 5.32 -1.56 15.14
C ASP A 132 4.03 -2.24 15.67
N PRO A 133 4.14 -3.24 16.55
CA PRO A 133 3.02 -4.06 16.97
C PRO A 133 1.96 -3.27 17.74
N ASP A 134 2.37 -2.26 18.51
CA ASP A 134 1.43 -1.43 19.28
C ASP A 134 0.61 -0.55 18.34
N VAL A 135 1.24 -0.05 17.27
CA VAL A 135 0.56 0.73 16.25
C VAL A 135 -0.36 -0.13 15.39
N LEU A 136 0.06 -1.35 15.06
CA LEU A 136 -0.76 -2.33 14.32
C LEU A 136 -2.03 -2.68 15.10
N GLU A 137 -1.91 -3.01 16.37
CA GLU A 137 -3.08 -3.36 17.21
C GLU A 137 -4.00 -2.15 17.41
N ARG A 138 -3.45 -0.98 17.70
CA ARG A 138 -4.24 0.25 17.83
C ARG A 138 -5.02 0.58 16.56
N LEU A 139 -4.38 0.42 15.39
CA LEU A 139 -5.04 0.64 14.09
C LEU A 139 -6.14 -0.38 13.84
N TRP A 140 -5.93 -1.63 14.22
CA TRP A 140 -6.92 -2.69 14.11
C TRP A 140 -8.17 -2.37 14.94
N VAL A 141 -7.99 -2.12 16.23
CA VAL A 141 -9.09 -1.79 17.15
C VAL A 141 -9.88 -0.56 16.68
N LEU A 142 -9.17 0.49 16.22
CA LEU A 142 -9.81 1.67 15.67
C LEU A 142 -10.64 1.34 14.41
N SER A 143 -10.12 0.48 13.55
CA SER A 143 -10.83 0.07 12.32
C SER A 143 -12.10 -0.71 12.65
N GLU A 144 -12.08 -1.62 13.61
CA GLU A 144 -13.29 -2.32 14.09
C GLU A 144 -14.32 -1.35 14.67
N GLN A 145 -13.87 -0.40 15.49
CA GLN A 145 -14.75 0.62 16.08
C GLN A 145 -15.43 1.51 15.02
N GLN A 146 -14.68 1.94 14.02
CA GLN A 146 -15.20 2.83 12.98
C GLN A 146 -16.11 2.15 11.97
N THR A 147 -15.88 0.88 11.71
CA THR A 147 -16.69 0.10 10.74
C THR A 147 -17.86 -0.64 11.38
N GLY A 148 -17.82 -0.86 12.70
CA GLY A 148 -18.76 -1.72 13.40
C GLY A 148 -18.57 -3.21 13.07
N CYS A 149 -17.51 -3.57 12.37
CA CYS A 149 -17.16 -4.95 12.04
C CYS A 149 -16.09 -5.46 13.00
N SER A 150 -16.34 -6.52 13.71
CA SER A 150 -15.33 -7.20 14.51
C SER A 150 -14.88 -8.49 13.82
N TRP A 151 -13.59 -8.76 13.90
CA TRP A 151 -13.03 -10.03 13.42
C TRP A 151 -13.16 -11.08 14.52
N ALA A 152 -14.21 -11.88 14.42
CA ALA A 152 -14.43 -13.01 15.32
C ALA A 152 -13.79 -14.26 14.73
N ILE A 153 -12.57 -14.56 15.15
CA ILE A 153 -11.90 -15.85 14.89
C ILE A 153 -11.72 -16.56 16.21
#